data_e560fc95b930862649fe18a9477029e5
#
_entry.id   e560fc95b930862649fe18a9477029e5
#
_cell.length_a   1.000
_cell.length_b   1.000
_cell.length_c   1.000
_cell.angle_alpha   90.00
_cell.angle_beta   90.00
_cell.angle_gamma   90.00
#
_symmetry.space_group_name_H-M   'P 1'
#
loop_
_entity.id
_entity.type
_entity.pdbx_description
1 polymer ?
#
loop_
_entity_poly.entity_id
_entity_poly.type
_entity_poly.pdbx_seq_one_letter_code
_entity_poly.pdbx_strand_id
1 'polypeptide(L)'
;MFRKLFCVANFKMNKNRYETNSYLDKLTALNNSKPETNIIICPPYTSLDKSIDNISLGAQNINSNIDGAYTGEISAQMVSDFNVEYVILGHSERR
;
A
#
# COMPACT_ATOMS: atom_id res chain seq x y z
N MET A 1 -9.36 -26.15 7.85
CA MET A 1 -9.17 -24.73 8.15
C MET A 1 -8.15 -24.13 7.19
N PHE A 2 -8.51 -23.06 6.53
CA PHE A 2 -7.64 -22.42 5.54
C PHE A 2 -6.91 -21.22 6.15
N ARG A 3 -5.61 -21.15 5.92
CA ARG A 3 -4.83 -19.97 6.25
C ARG A 3 -4.80 -19.06 5.03
N LYS A 4 -5.08 -17.77 5.25
CA LYS A 4 -4.84 -16.77 4.22
C LYS A 4 -3.34 -16.47 4.18
N LEU A 5 -2.79 -16.49 2.97
CA LEU A 5 -1.40 -16.11 2.76
C LEU A 5 -1.36 -14.65 2.31
N PHE A 6 -0.41 -13.91 2.87
CA PHE A 6 -0.18 -12.53 2.50
C PHE A 6 1.24 -12.37 1.97
N CYS A 7 1.35 -11.69 0.85
CA CYS A 7 2.63 -11.29 0.29
C CYS A 7 2.65 -9.77 0.29
N VAL A 8 3.47 -9.16 1.12
CA VAL A 8 3.50 -7.72 1.32
C VAL A 8 4.81 -7.16 0.81
N ALA A 9 4.74 -6.20 -0.12
CA ALA A 9 5.92 -5.50 -0.63
C ALA A 9 5.91 -4.07 -0.09
N ASN A 10 6.81 -3.79 0.83
CA ASN A 10 7.03 -2.44 1.35
C ASN A 10 8.10 -1.76 0.50
N PHE A 11 7.70 -0.80 -0.32
CA PHE A 11 8.63 -0.08 -1.20
C PHE A 11 9.53 0.90 -0.44
N LYS A 12 9.18 1.23 0.79
CA LYS A 12 9.91 2.22 1.59
C LYS A 12 10.00 3.54 0.81
N MET A 13 11.13 4.22 0.82
CA MET A 13 11.29 5.47 0.07
C MET A 13 11.88 5.16 -1.31
N ASN A 14 11.17 4.34 -2.08
CA ASN A 14 11.57 3.97 -3.43
C ASN A 14 10.38 4.02 -4.36
N LYS A 15 10.63 4.27 -5.62
CA LYS A 15 9.68 4.28 -6.74
C LYS A 15 8.73 5.47 -6.69
N ASN A 16 8.84 6.28 -7.70
CA ASN A 16 7.88 7.35 -7.92
C ASN A 16 6.57 6.78 -8.51
N ARG A 17 5.64 7.65 -8.82
CA ARG A 17 4.32 7.27 -9.33
C ARG A 17 4.42 6.44 -10.61
N TYR A 18 5.23 6.88 -11.56
CA TYR A 18 5.41 6.17 -12.83
C TYR A 18 6.00 4.78 -12.61
N GLU A 19 7.06 4.69 -11.81
CA GLU A 19 7.73 3.43 -11.54
C GLU A 19 6.81 2.46 -10.80
N THR A 20 6.01 2.96 -9.87
CA THR A 20 5.03 2.15 -9.14
C THR A 20 3.99 1.60 -10.09
N ASN A 21 3.43 2.44 -10.95
CA ASN A 21 2.41 1.99 -11.90
C ASN A 21 2.96 0.97 -12.89
N SER A 22 4.19 1.17 -13.34
CA SER A 22 4.87 0.21 -14.21
C SER A 22 5.08 -1.13 -13.51
N TYR A 23 5.47 -1.10 -12.24
CA TYR A 23 5.63 -2.31 -11.44
C TYR A 23 4.30 -3.05 -11.28
N LEU A 24 3.23 -2.32 -10.98
CA LEU A 24 1.90 -2.91 -10.82
C LEU A 24 1.41 -3.55 -12.12
N ASP A 25 1.64 -2.93 -13.26
CA ASP A 25 1.28 -3.49 -14.57
C ASP A 25 2.04 -4.79 -14.85
N LYS A 26 3.33 -4.81 -14.56
CA LYS A 26 4.15 -6.01 -14.77
C LYS A 26 3.72 -7.12 -13.81
N LEU A 27 3.44 -6.78 -12.57
CA LEU A 27 3.01 -7.76 -11.58
C LEU A 27 1.67 -8.38 -11.98
N THR A 28 0.75 -7.56 -12.46
CA THR A 28 -0.55 -8.03 -12.95
C THR A 28 -0.38 -9.02 -14.10
N ALA A 29 0.51 -8.72 -15.04
CA ALA A 29 0.77 -9.59 -16.18
C ALA A 29 1.37 -10.94 -15.77
N LEU A 30 2.16 -10.96 -14.70
CA LEU A 30 2.81 -12.17 -14.20
C LEU A 30 1.95 -12.95 -13.20
N ASN A 31 0.98 -12.28 -12.59
CA ASN A 31 0.19 -12.89 -11.53
C ASN A 31 -0.91 -13.77 -12.12
N ASN A 32 -0.80 -15.06 -11.88
CA ASN A 32 -1.80 -16.04 -12.31
C ASN A 32 -2.95 -16.17 -11.31
N SER A 33 -3.14 -15.18 -10.48
CA SER A 33 -4.17 -15.07 -9.45
C SER A 33 -4.44 -16.38 -8.71
N LYS A 34 -3.67 -16.56 -7.65
CA LYS A 34 -3.95 -17.63 -6.69
C LYS A 34 -4.89 -17.05 -5.64
N PRO A 35 -6.15 -17.46 -5.59
CA PRO A 35 -7.13 -16.81 -4.73
C PRO A 35 -6.82 -16.90 -3.24
N GLU A 36 -5.99 -17.84 -2.83
CA GLU A 36 -5.59 -17.98 -1.44
C GLU A 36 -4.43 -17.09 -1.02
N THR A 37 -3.85 -16.32 -1.94
CA THR A 37 -2.76 -15.39 -1.62
C THR A 37 -3.19 -13.96 -1.86
N ASN A 38 -3.10 -13.13 -0.82
CA ASN A 38 -3.34 -11.69 -0.94
C ASN A 38 -2.02 -10.97 -1.19
N ILE A 39 -1.95 -10.24 -2.28
CA ILE A 39 -0.78 -9.43 -2.62
C ILE A 39 -1.08 -8.00 -2.21
N ILE A 40 -0.22 -7.44 -1.36
CA ILE A 40 -0.34 -6.08 -0.85
C ILE A 40 0.91 -5.31 -1.25
N ILE A 41 0.74 -4.21 -1.94
CA ILE A 41 1.83 -3.33 -2.36
C ILE A 41 1.72 -2.03 -1.59
N CYS A 42 2.80 -1.64 -0.92
CA CYS A 42 2.85 -0.44 -0.09
C CYS A 42 3.87 0.55 -0.65
N PRO A 43 3.48 1.35 -1.65
CA PRO A 43 4.37 2.37 -2.21
C PRO A 43 4.36 3.63 -1.34
N PRO A 44 5.24 4.60 -1.60
CA PRO A 44 5.13 5.92 -0.98
C PRO A 44 3.76 6.55 -1.22
N TYR A 45 3.33 7.46 -0.34
CA TYR A 45 2.02 8.12 -0.46
C TYR A 45 1.78 8.72 -1.84
N THR A 46 2.81 9.33 -2.42
CA THR A 46 2.70 10.02 -3.70
C THR A 46 2.47 9.08 -4.88
N SER A 47 2.52 7.78 -4.63
CA SER A 47 2.33 6.75 -5.66
C SER A 47 1.08 5.90 -5.41
N LEU A 48 0.22 6.30 -4.48
CA LEU A 48 -1.01 5.59 -4.13
C LEU A 48 -2.17 6.04 -5.03
N ASP A 49 -2.07 5.85 -6.32
CA ASP A 49 -3.12 6.35 -7.22
C ASP A 49 -3.72 5.31 -8.15
N LYS A 50 -3.18 4.11 -8.18
CA LYS A 50 -3.65 3.09 -9.10
C LYS A 50 -4.16 1.88 -8.35
N SER A 51 -5.42 1.56 -8.59
CA SER A 51 -6.04 0.36 -8.07
C SER A 51 -6.05 -0.72 -9.15
N ILE A 52 -5.65 -1.93 -8.79
CA ILE A 52 -5.60 -3.07 -9.71
C ILE A 52 -6.31 -4.24 -9.07
N ASP A 53 -7.12 -4.96 -9.85
CA ASP A 53 -7.80 -6.16 -9.38
C ASP A 53 -6.78 -7.20 -8.88
N ASN A 54 -7.12 -7.84 -7.78
CA ASN A 54 -6.31 -8.89 -7.14
C ASN A 54 -5.02 -8.40 -6.49
N ILE A 55 -4.78 -7.08 -6.46
CA ILE A 55 -3.65 -6.50 -5.75
C ILE A 55 -4.20 -5.38 -4.87
N SER A 56 -3.95 -5.48 -3.57
CA SER A 56 -4.36 -4.47 -2.62
C SER A 56 -3.25 -3.45 -2.40
N LEU A 57 -3.63 -2.22 -2.14
CA LEU A 57 -2.68 -1.17 -1.77
C LEU A 57 -2.63 -1.03 -0.26
N GLY A 58 -1.45 -0.71 0.24
CA GLY A 58 -1.22 -0.40 1.63
C GLY A 58 -0.50 0.91 1.80
N ALA A 59 -0.79 1.62 2.87
CA ALA A 59 -0.05 2.82 3.24
C ALA A 59 1.14 2.44 4.12
N GLN A 60 2.24 3.16 3.97
CA GLN A 60 3.45 2.86 4.73
C GLN A 60 3.38 3.36 6.16
N ASN A 61 2.48 4.28 6.44
CA ASN A 61 2.25 4.84 7.76
C ASN A 61 0.97 5.67 7.74
N ILE A 62 0.38 5.91 8.90
CA ILE A 62 -0.71 6.88 9.05
C ILE A 62 -0.56 7.56 10.41
N ASN A 63 -1.14 8.77 10.52
CA ASN A 63 -1.26 9.47 11.79
C ASN A 63 -2.57 9.05 12.46
N SER A 64 -2.57 8.97 13.76
CA SER A 64 -3.75 8.56 14.54
C SER A 64 -4.83 9.64 14.62
N ASN A 65 -4.51 10.88 14.28
CA ASN A 65 -5.45 11.99 14.32
C ASN A 65 -6.17 12.12 12.98
N ILE A 66 -7.40 12.62 13.02
CA ILE A 66 -8.21 12.80 11.80
C ILE A 66 -7.71 13.98 11.00
N ASP A 67 -7.38 15.06 11.68
CA ASP A 67 -6.85 16.27 11.10
C ASP A 67 -6.09 17.05 12.17
N GLY A 68 -5.55 18.22 11.82
CA GLY A 68 -4.90 19.10 12.77
C GLY A 68 -3.55 19.60 12.31
N ALA A 69 -2.82 20.17 13.27
CA ALA A 69 -1.53 20.80 13.03
C ALA A 69 -0.40 19.76 13.03
N TYR A 70 -0.45 18.85 12.08
CA TYR A 70 0.51 17.75 11.93
C TYR A 70 1.13 17.82 10.54
N THR A 71 1.91 18.83 10.31
CA THR A 71 2.50 19.09 8.98
C THR A 71 3.23 17.85 8.44
N GLY A 72 2.85 17.43 7.25
CA GLY A 72 3.46 16.28 6.58
C GLY A 72 2.85 14.93 6.95
N GLU A 73 1.92 14.89 7.90
CA GLU A 73 1.26 13.65 8.31
C GLU A 73 0.01 13.38 7.47
N ILE A 74 -0.33 12.12 7.35
CA ILE A 74 -1.47 11.64 6.56
C ILE A 74 -2.36 10.82 7.48
N SER A 75 -3.67 11.09 7.43
CA SER A 75 -4.65 10.34 8.23
C SER A 75 -5.13 9.08 7.51
N ALA A 76 -5.77 8.20 8.27
CA ALA A 76 -6.39 7.00 7.69
C ALA A 76 -7.48 7.36 6.66
N GLN A 77 -8.26 8.40 6.93
CA GLN A 77 -9.31 8.83 6.02
C GLN A 77 -8.73 9.32 4.68
N MET A 78 -7.59 10.02 4.73
CA MET A 78 -6.94 10.52 3.52
C MET A 78 -6.49 9.36 2.61
N VAL A 79 -5.90 8.31 3.18
CA VAL A 79 -5.46 7.18 2.36
C VAL A 79 -6.61 6.31 1.89
N SER A 80 -7.72 6.28 2.63
CA SER A 80 -8.88 5.49 2.21
C SER A 80 -9.49 6.00 0.90
N ASP A 81 -9.33 7.28 0.59
CA ASP A 81 -9.78 7.86 -0.68
C ASP A 81 -9.03 7.27 -1.89
N PHE A 82 -7.90 6.66 -1.66
CA PHE A 82 -7.09 6.02 -2.71
C PHE A 82 -7.30 4.50 -2.77
N ASN A 83 -8.38 4.01 -2.19
CA ASN A 83 -8.68 2.57 -2.11
C ASN A 83 -7.61 1.76 -1.41
N VAL A 84 -6.99 2.36 -0.41
CA VAL A 84 -5.99 1.69 0.42
C VAL A 84 -6.71 0.87 1.49
N GLU A 85 -6.39 -0.41 1.57
CA GLU A 85 -7.06 -1.35 2.48
C GLU A 85 -6.19 -1.74 3.67
N TYR A 86 -4.89 -1.48 3.60
CA TYR A 86 -3.93 -1.90 4.62
C TYR A 86 -3.01 -0.76 5.00
N VAL A 87 -2.39 -0.88 6.17
CA VAL A 87 -1.41 0.11 6.62
C VAL A 87 -0.32 -0.59 7.43
N ILE A 88 0.91 -0.15 7.24
CA ILE A 88 2.04 -0.58 8.06
C ILE A 88 2.11 0.33 9.27
N LEU A 89 2.03 -0.25 10.47
CA LEU A 89 2.10 0.51 11.71
C LEU A 89 3.36 0.14 12.48
N GLY A 90 3.98 1.14 13.08
CA GLY A 90 5.10 0.93 13.99
C GLY A 90 6.33 0.33 13.36
N HIS A 91 6.57 0.59 12.08
CA HIS A 91 7.77 0.09 11.41
C HIS A 91 9.02 0.57 12.14
N SER A 92 10.00 -0.32 12.29
CA SER A 92 11.21 -0.04 13.05
C SER A 92 11.99 1.19 12.56
N GLU A 93 11.91 1.49 11.28
CA GLU A 93 12.57 2.66 10.70
C GLU A 93 11.94 3.98 11.14
N ARG A 94 10.75 3.95 11.73
CA ARG A 94 10.05 5.14 12.22
C ARG A 94 10.06 5.28 13.74
N ARG A 95 10.56 4.32 14.45
CA ARG A 95 10.61 4.33 15.92
C ARG A 95 11.79 5.13 16.46
#